data_539c99658041dd59f05568264bd79dda
#
_entry.id   539c99658041dd59f05568264bd79dda
#
_cell.length_a   1.000
_cell.length_b   1.000
_cell.length_c   1.000
_cell.angle_alpha   90.00
_cell.angle_beta   90.00
_cell.angle_gamma   90.00
#
_symmetry.space_group_name_H-M   'P 1'
#
loop_
_entity.id
_entity.type
_entity.pdbx_description
1 polymer ?
#
loop_
_entity_poly.entity_id
_entity_poly.type
_entity_poly.pdbx_seq_one_letter_code
_entity_poly.pdbx_strand_id
1 'polypeptide(L)'
;SVSARLRLADWHKYLTRNQIHPIAEREGDWSAMSGFQQTMQMLNEGIVPTAMLVANDQMALGAMRAITESGLRVGADISVVGYDDTEDSSCYIPPLTTIKQDFRLLGKTSVDRLLKLSQGQAVKSNQLLPVSLVKRKTTLAPNTQTTSPRTLADSLMQLARQVSRLESGQ
;
A
#
# COMPACT_ATOMS: atom_id res chain seq x y z
N SER A 1 4.68 -10.02 -14.78
CA SER A 1 5.50 -9.09 -15.58
C SER A 1 6.94 -9.02 -15.06
N VAL A 2 7.88 -8.56 -15.91
CA VAL A 2 9.30 -8.40 -15.51
C VAL A 2 9.42 -7.36 -14.40
N SER A 3 8.71 -6.23 -14.53
CA SER A 3 8.74 -5.16 -13.53
C SER A 3 8.20 -5.60 -12.17
N ALA A 4 7.15 -6.42 -12.13
CA ALA A 4 6.65 -6.98 -10.88
C ALA A 4 7.70 -7.84 -10.16
N ARG A 5 8.38 -8.72 -10.92
CA ARG A 5 9.43 -9.59 -10.34
C ARG A 5 10.62 -8.78 -9.80
N LEU A 6 11.03 -7.72 -10.51
CA LEU A 6 12.13 -6.87 -10.05
C LEU A 6 11.72 -6.10 -8.78
N ARG A 7 10.53 -5.50 -8.74
CA ARG A 7 10.03 -4.81 -7.54
C ARG A 7 9.96 -5.76 -6.34
N LEU A 8 9.43 -6.96 -6.52
CA LEU A 8 9.35 -7.98 -5.47
C LEU A 8 10.74 -8.40 -4.98
N ALA A 9 11.67 -8.67 -5.89
CA ALA A 9 13.04 -9.08 -5.54
C ALA A 9 13.77 -7.98 -4.74
N ASP A 10 13.65 -6.71 -5.14
CA ASP A 10 14.28 -5.60 -4.43
C ASP A 10 13.62 -5.36 -3.06
N TRP A 11 12.30 -5.54 -2.96
CA TRP A 11 11.59 -5.49 -1.69
C TRP A 11 12.06 -6.56 -0.72
N HIS A 12 12.14 -7.83 -1.15
CA HIS A 12 12.68 -8.94 -0.33
C HIS A 12 14.11 -8.67 0.11
N LYS A 13 14.96 -8.17 -0.80
CA LYS A 13 16.35 -7.82 -0.49
C LYS A 13 16.43 -6.73 0.59
N TYR A 14 15.56 -5.72 0.53
CA TYR A 14 15.48 -4.67 1.54
C TYR A 14 15.02 -5.22 2.89
N LEU A 15 13.95 -6.01 2.91
CA LEU A 15 13.43 -6.62 4.13
C LEU A 15 14.47 -7.53 4.79
N THR A 16 15.13 -8.40 4.03
CA THR A 16 16.18 -9.30 4.54
C THR A 16 17.33 -8.51 5.17
N ARG A 17 17.79 -7.44 4.52
CA ARG A 17 18.86 -6.58 5.07
C ARG A 17 18.48 -5.92 6.39
N ASN A 18 17.21 -5.64 6.60
CA ASN A 18 16.71 -4.99 7.82
C ASN A 18 16.10 -5.98 8.80
N GLN A 19 16.22 -7.29 8.58
CA GLN A 19 15.67 -8.35 9.44
C GLN A 19 14.14 -8.20 9.64
N ILE A 20 13.44 -7.71 8.61
CA ILE A 20 11.98 -7.56 8.60
C ILE A 20 11.38 -8.75 7.86
N HIS A 21 10.35 -9.36 8.43
CA HIS A 21 9.61 -10.45 7.82
C HIS A 21 8.21 -9.96 7.43
N PRO A 22 7.81 -10.08 6.14
CA PRO A 22 6.45 -9.76 5.75
C PRO A 22 5.49 -10.77 6.35
N ILE A 23 4.34 -10.30 6.84
CA ILE A 23 3.31 -11.19 7.42
C ILE A 23 2.46 -11.87 6.35
N ALA A 24 2.38 -11.30 5.16
CA ALA A 24 1.69 -11.87 4.01
C ALA A 24 2.22 -11.27 2.71
N GLU A 25 2.10 -12.04 1.64
CA GLU A 25 2.31 -11.63 0.26
C GLU A 25 1.12 -12.13 -0.57
N ARG A 26 0.62 -11.28 -1.48
CA ARG A 26 -0.52 -11.60 -2.34
C ARG A 26 -0.22 -11.17 -3.78
N GLU A 27 -0.68 -11.94 -4.72
CA GLU A 27 -0.54 -11.63 -6.14
C GLU A 27 -1.85 -11.11 -6.71
N GLY A 28 -1.79 -9.99 -7.44
CA GLY A 28 -2.90 -9.39 -8.18
C GLY A 28 -2.59 -9.28 -9.67
N ASP A 29 -3.54 -8.73 -10.41
CA ASP A 29 -3.50 -8.61 -11.87
C ASP A 29 -3.37 -7.16 -12.38
N TRP A 30 -2.95 -6.24 -11.50
CA TRP A 30 -2.83 -4.79 -11.70
C TRP A 30 -4.14 -4.01 -11.64
N SER A 31 -5.30 -4.66 -11.61
CA SER A 31 -6.60 -4.00 -11.51
C SER A 31 -6.93 -3.58 -10.06
N ALA A 32 -7.76 -2.55 -9.91
CA ALA A 32 -8.27 -2.16 -8.60
C ALA A 32 -9.11 -3.29 -7.97
N MET A 33 -9.83 -4.06 -8.78
CA MET A 33 -10.63 -5.18 -8.28
C MET A 33 -9.75 -6.27 -7.67
N SER A 34 -8.61 -6.61 -8.30
CA SER A 34 -7.69 -7.58 -7.70
C SER A 34 -7.08 -7.08 -6.39
N GLY A 35 -6.73 -5.79 -6.31
CA GLY A 35 -6.29 -5.17 -5.07
C GLY A 35 -7.33 -5.27 -3.95
N PHE A 36 -8.60 -5.01 -4.28
CA PHE A 36 -9.73 -5.16 -3.36
C PHE A 36 -9.89 -6.61 -2.89
N GLN A 37 -9.96 -7.57 -3.81
CA GLN A 37 -10.21 -8.98 -3.50
C GLN A 37 -9.09 -9.58 -2.64
N GLN A 38 -7.83 -9.33 -3.02
CA GLN A 38 -6.67 -9.86 -2.28
C GLN A 38 -6.57 -9.26 -0.88
N THR A 39 -6.88 -7.98 -0.72
CA THR A 39 -6.88 -7.33 0.59
C THR A 39 -8.05 -7.82 1.45
N MET A 40 -9.25 -7.91 0.88
CA MET A 40 -10.42 -8.42 1.60
C MET A 40 -10.21 -9.85 2.07
N GLN A 41 -9.68 -10.72 1.21
CA GLN A 41 -9.36 -12.09 1.56
C GLN A 41 -8.36 -12.15 2.72
N MET A 42 -7.28 -11.38 2.65
CA MET A 42 -6.25 -11.31 3.70
C MET A 42 -6.85 -10.88 5.05
N LEU A 43 -7.69 -9.84 5.05
CA LEU A 43 -8.34 -9.35 6.27
C LEU A 43 -9.33 -10.37 6.84
N ASN A 44 -10.09 -11.08 5.97
CA ASN A 44 -11.01 -12.16 6.39
C ASN A 44 -10.27 -13.38 6.97
N GLU A 45 -9.03 -13.63 6.55
CA GLU A 45 -8.16 -14.63 7.16
C GLU A 45 -7.59 -14.19 8.52
N GLY A 46 -7.94 -12.99 8.98
CA GLY A 46 -7.45 -12.43 10.25
C GLY A 46 -6.05 -11.82 10.16
N ILE A 47 -5.50 -11.67 8.96
CA ILE A 47 -4.18 -11.07 8.75
C ILE A 47 -4.35 -9.56 8.58
N VAL A 48 -3.99 -8.79 9.62
CA VAL A 48 -4.10 -7.33 9.64
C VAL A 48 -2.69 -6.73 9.70
N PRO A 49 -2.13 -6.27 8.55
CA PRO A 49 -0.81 -5.63 8.53
C PRO A 49 -0.88 -4.21 9.09
N THR A 50 0.24 -3.71 9.61
CA THR A 50 0.36 -2.29 9.96
C THR A 50 0.67 -1.42 8.74
N ALA A 51 1.21 -2.01 7.68
CA ALA A 51 1.52 -1.33 6.42
C ALA A 51 1.45 -2.30 5.23
N MET A 52 1.06 -1.77 4.08
CA MET A 52 1.00 -2.47 2.80
C MET A 52 1.78 -1.70 1.74
N LEU A 53 2.68 -2.39 1.04
CA LEU A 53 3.27 -1.92 -0.21
C LEU A 53 2.51 -2.56 -1.36
N VAL A 54 1.88 -1.75 -2.19
CA VAL A 54 1.03 -2.20 -3.30
C VAL A 54 1.71 -1.92 -4.62
N ALA A 55 1.66 -2.87 -5.54
CA ALA A 55 2.46 -2.87 -6.76
C ALA A 55 2.13 -1.75 -7.76
N ASN A 56 0.91 -1.17 -7.72
CA ASN A 56 0.52 0.03 -8.47
C ASN A 56 -0.61 0.79 -7.77
N ASP A 57 -0.91 2.00 -8.25
CA ASP A 57 -1.91 2.88 -7.63
C ASP A 57 -3.35 2.34 -7.82
N GLN A 58 -3.66 1.65 -8.93
CA GLN A 58 -4.99 1.05 -9.13
C GLN A 58 -5.27 -0.06 -8.11
N MET A 59 -4.31 -0.97 -7.90
CA MET A 59 -4.46 -1.98 -6.85
C MET A 59 -4.52 -1.34 -5.47
N ALA A 60 -3.77 -0.24 -5.24
CA ALA A 60 -3.84 0.50 -3.98
C ALA A 60 -5.24 1.10 -3.74
N LEU A 61 -5.90 1.63 -4.77
CA LEU A 61 -7.30 2.08 -4.68
C LEU A 61 -8.23 0.97 -4.19
N GLY A 62 -8.10 -0.22 -4.78
CA GLY A 62 -8.88 -1.40 -4.36
C GLY A 62 -8.57 -1.83 -2.93
N ALA A 63 -7.29 -1.87 -2.56
CA ALA A 63 -6.86 -2.20 -1.20
C ALA A 63 -7.41 -1.20 -0.17
N MET A 64 -7.34 0.09 -0.45
CA MET A 64 -7.88 1.14 0.42
C MET A 64 -9.39 0.99 0.63
N ARG A 65 -10.13 0.65 -0.43
CA ARG A 65 -11.56 0.35 -0.34
C ARG A 65 -11.81 -0.85 0.57
N ALA A 66 -11.08 -1.97 0.39
CA ALA A 66 -11.23 -3.16 1.23
C ALA A 66 -10.97 -2.88 2.71
N ILE A 67 -9.91 -2.11 3.01
CA ILE A 67 -9.59 -1.66 4.38
C ILE A 67 -10.77 -0.88 4.98
N THR A 68 -11.32 0.08 4.22
CA THR A 68 -12.44 0.92 4.68
C THR A 68 -13.72 0.09 4.88
N GLU A 69 -14.07 -0.81 3.96
CA GLU A 69 -15.24 -1.70 4.08
C GLU A 69 -15.11 -2.70 5.24
N SER A 70 -13.88 -3.02 5.65
CA SER A 70 -13.61 -3.83 6.84
C SER A 70 -13.64 -3.02 8.15
N GLY A 71 -14.04 -1.75 8.12
CA GLY A 71 -14.13 -0.88 9.30
C GLY A 71 -12.78 -0.35 9.79
N LEU A 72 -11.70 -0.52 9.03
CA LEU A 72 -10.36 -0.05 9.35
C LEU A 72 -10.07 1.28 8.65
N ARG A 73 -9.14 2.07 9.22
CA ARG A 73 -8.78 3.39 8.71
C ARG A 73 -7.47 3.32 7.93
N VAL A 74 -7.55 3.71 6.65
CA VAL A 74 -6.36 3.86 5.80
C VAL A 74 -5.43 4.93 6.38
N GLY A 75 -4.17 4.59 6.53
CA GLY A 75 -3.14 5.43 7.13
C GLY A 75 -3.04 5.26 8.65
N ALA A 76 -4.15 5.27 9.37
CA ALA A 76 -4.17 5.21 10.83
C ALA A 76 -4.03 3.77 11.36
N ASP A 77 -4.79 2.83 10.80
CA ASP A 77 -4.75 1.43 11.20
C ASP A 77 -3.85 0.61 10.25
N ILE A 78 -3.93 0.89 8.94
CA ILE A 78 -3.08 0.28 7.92
C ILE A 78 -2.52 1.37 7.01
N SER A 79 -1.20 1.58 7.03
CA SER A 79 -0.52 2.45 6.07
C SER A 79 -0.51 1.80 4.68
N VAL A 80 -0.75 2.59 3.62
CA VAL A 80 -0.75 2.11 2.24
C VAL A 80 0.20 2.95 1.40
N VAL A 81 1.07 2.28 0.66
CA VAL A 81 1.97 2.90 -0.32
C VAL A 81 1.71 2.27 -1.68
N GLY A 82 1.40 3.11 -2.67
CA GLY A 82 1.23 2.70 -4.06
C GLY A 82 2.52 2.85 -4.89
N TYR A 83 2.37 2.72 -6.18
CA TYR A 83 3.44 2.88 -7.16
C TYR A 83 2.84 3.40 -8.46
N ASP A 84 3.44 4.39 -9.06
CA ASP A 84 3.28 5.07 -10.36
C ASP A 84 3.04 6.57 -10.22
N ASP A 85 2.34 7.07 -9.21
CA ASP A 85 1.86 8.45 -9.04
C ASP A 85 0.97 8.85 -10.24
N THR A 86 -0.07 8.04 -10.48
CA THR A 86 -1.09 8.35 -11.48
C THR A 86 -1.83 9.65 -11.11
N GLU A 87 -2.38 10.36 -12.09
CA GLU A 87 -3.00 11.67 -11.90
C GLU A 87 -4.08 11.64 -10.81
N ASP A 88 -4.88 10.58 -10.77
CA ASP A 88 -5.98 10.36 -9.85
C ASP A 88 -5.54 9.97 -8.42
N SER A 89 -4.31 9.49 -8.22
CA SER A 89 -3.82 9.02 -6.91
C SER A 89 -3.84 10.12 -5.83
N SER A 90 -3.73 11.38 -6.24
CA SER A 90 -3.87 12.55 -5.35
C SER A 90 -5.32 12.82 -4.93
N CYS A 91 -6.29 12.29 -5.67
CA CYS A 91 -7.73 12.44 -5.43
C CYS A 91 -8.34 11.28 -4.65
N TYR A 92 -7.57 10.24 -4.33
CA TYR A 92 -8.04 9.15 -3.47
C TYR A 92 -8.37 9.67 -2.07
N ILE A 93 -9.21 8.95 -1.34
CA ILE A 93 -9.64 9.32 0.00
C ILE A 93 -9.19 8.24 1.00
N PRO A 94 -8.15 8.55 1.82
CA PRO A 94 -7.26 9.73 1.78
C PRO A 94 -6.29 9.72 0.58
N PRO A 95 -5.68 10.88 0.21
CA PRO A 95 -4.72 10.96 -0.89
C PRO A 95 -3.55 9.99 -0.72
N LEU A 96 -3.25 9.21 -1.78
CA LEU A 96 -2.33 8.10 -1.74
C LEU A 96 -0.87 8.54 -1.71
N THR A 97 -0.11 8.05 -0.74
CA THR A 97 1.36 8.04 -0.74
C THR A 97 1.82 7.01 -1.77
N THR A 98 2.68 7.40 -2.70
CA THR A 98 3.07 6.53 -3.81
C THR A 98 4.49 6.80 -4.30
N ILE A 99 5.06 5.85 -5.01
CA ILE A 99 6.35 6.02 -5.70
C ILE A 99 6.07 6.59 -7.09
N LYS A 100 6.55 7.80 -7.34
CA LYS A 100 6.41 8.48 -8.63
C LYS A 100 7.39 7.94 -9.66
N GLN A 101 6.88 7.53 -10.81
CA GLN A 101 7.62 7.31 -12.04
C GLN A 101 7.44 8.51 -12.97
N ASP A 102 8.51 8.99 -13.60
CA ASP A 102 8.41 9.99 -14.67
C ASP A 102 8.17 9.28 -16.02
N PHE A 103 6.89 9.01 -16.31
CA PHE A 103 6.50 8.37 -17.57
C PHE A 103 6.84 9.19 -18.80
N ARG A 104 6.88 10.54 -18.69
CA ARG A 104 7.31 11.41 -19.79
C ARG A 104 8.79 11.22 -20.09
N LEU A 105 9.63 11.21 -19.04
CA LEU A 105 11.06 10.95 -19.17
C LEU A 105 11.29 9.52 -19.68
N LEU A 106 10.54 8.53 -19.21
CA LEU A 106 10.61 7.15 -19.67
C LEU A 106 10.30 7.05 -21.16
N GLY A 107 9.20 7.64 -21.61
CA GLY A 107 8.81 7.66 -23.02
C GLY A 107 9.86 8.34 -23.90
N LYS A 108 10.29 9.55 -23.52
CA LYS A 108 11.35 10.28 -24.23
C LYS A 108 12.64 9.46 -24.35
N THR A 109 13.12 8.93 -23.22
CA THR A 109 14.36 8.13 -23.20
C THR A 109 14.24 6.88 -24.05
N SER A 110 13.09 6.23 -24.05
CA SER A 110 12.83 5.03 -24.87
C SER A 110 12.90 5.35 -26.36
N VAL A 111 12.26 6.44 -26.82
CA VAL A 111 12.30 6.87 -28.22
C VAL A 111 13.71 7.30 -28.62
N ASP A 112 14.39 8.11 -27.82
CA ASP A 112 15.78 8.55 -28.10
C ASP A 112 16.72 7.35 -28.24
N ARG A 113 16.56 6.32 -27.43
CA ARG A 113 17.36 5.09 -27.52
C ARG A 113 17.05 4.28 -28.77
N LEU A 114 15.76 4.16 -29.12
CA LEU A 114 15.36 3.45 -30.33
C LEU A 114 15.93 4.13 -31.58
N LEU A 115 15.88 5.46 -31.65
CA LEU A 115 16.47 6.23 -32.75
C LEU A 115 17.99 6.03 -32.85
N LYS A 116 18.72 6.02 -31.72
CA LYS A 116 20.15 5.74 -31.71
C LYS A 116 20.46 4.33 -32.21
N LEU A 117 19.70 3.34 -31.79
CA LEU A 117 19.84 1.96 -32.26
C LEU A 117 19.58 1.85 -33.78
N SER A 118 18.55 2.53 -34.29
CA SER A 118 18.25 2.51 -35.72
C SER A 118 19.35 3.17 -36.59
N GLN A 119 20.16 4.06 -35.98
CA GLN A 119 21.34 4.68 -36.59
C GLN A 119 22.64 3.89 -36.39
N GLY A 120 22.56 2.67 -35.85
CA GLY A 120 23.73 1.82 -35.56
C GLY A 120 24.58 2.27 -34.41
N GLN A 121 24.08 3.20 -33.58
CA GLN A 121 24.82 3.70 -32.40
C GLN A 121 24.67 2.73 -31.23
N ALA A 122 25.76 2.54 -30.48
CA ALA A 122 25.71 1.73 -29.26
C ALA A 122 24.92 2.45 -28.16
N VAL A 123 23.99 1.75 -27.52
CA VAL A 123 23.27 2.22 -26.34
C VAL A 123 23.47 1.28 -25.16
N LYS A 124 23.56 1.81 -23.96
CA LYS A 124 23.65 0.97 -22.74
C LYS A 124 22.40 0.07 -22.67
N SER A 125 22.59 -1.22 -22.44
CA SER A 125 21.50 -2.21 -22.40
C SER A 125 20.46 -1.88 -21.32
N ASN A 126 20.90 -1.44 -20.13
CA ASN A 126 20.04 -1.11 -19.01
C ASN A 126 20.33 0.29 -18.49
N GLN A 127 19.32 1.14 -18.49
CA GLN A 127 19.34 2.45 -17.87
C GLN A 127 18.17 2.55 -16.90
N LEU A 128 18.47 2.66 -15.61
CA LEU A 128 17.46 2.93 -14.60
C LEU A 128 17.16 4.43 -14.59
N LEU A 129 15.89 4.77 -14.59
CA LEU A 129 15.44 6.15 -14.37
C LEU A 129 15.13 6.35 -12.88
N PRO A 130 15.40 7.53 -12.34
CA PRO A 130 15.14 7.83 -10.94
C PRO A 130 13.63 7.80 -10.66
N VAL A 131 13.27 7.35 -9.47
CA VAL A 131 11.94 7.44 -8.90
C VAL A 131 11.99 8.28 -7.62
N SER A 132 10.85 8.79 -7.17
CA SER A 132 10.76 9.56 -5.94
C SER A 132 9.53 9.16 -5.13
N LEU A 133 9.63 9.26 -3.80
CA LEU A 133 8.48 9.06 -2.91
C LEU A 133 7.66 10.34 -2.84
N VAL A 134 6.38 10.24 -3.19
CA VAL A 134 5.38 11.31 -2.99
C VAL A 134 4.59 10.98 -1.75
N LYS A 135 4.94 11.59 -0.62
CA LYS A 135 4.26 11.38 0.65
C LYS A 135 2.96 12.18 0.68
N ARG A 136 1.84 11.49 0.94
CA ARG A 136 0.51 12.09 1.12
C ARG A 136 -0.10 11.64 2.46
N LYS A 137 -1.35 11.19 2.49
CA LYS A 137 -2.09 10.95 3.75
C LYS A 137 -2.35 9.46 4.07
N THR A 138 -1.92 8.52 3.23
CA THR A 138 -2.12 7.09 3.47
C THR A 138 -1.03 6.44 4.30
N THR A 139 -0.06 7.20 4.80
CA THR A 139 1.03 6.67 5.65
C THR A 139 1.19 7.50 6.91
N LEU A 140 1.06 6.84 8.05
CA LEU A 140 1.26 7.42 9.38
C LEU A 140 2.20 6.53 10.20
N ALA A 141 2.68 7.03 11.33
CA ALA A 141 3.38 6.20 12.30
C ALA A 141 2.45 5.06 12.76
N PRO A 142 2.96 3.85 13.00
CA PRO A 142 2.16 2.76 13.49
C PRO A 142 1.43 3.18 14.76
N ASN A 143 0.14 2.85 14.84
CA ASN A 143 -0.61 3.06 16.07
C ASN A 143 -0.12 2.03 17.08
N THR A 144 0.74 2.45 18.02
CA THR A 144 1.26 1.59 19.09
C THR A 144 0.20 1.26 20.15
N GLN A 145 -0.97 1.88 20.06
CA GLN A 145 -2.16 1.46 20.83
C GLN A 145 -2.89 0.33 20.06
N THR A 146 -2.24 -0.80 19.88
CA THR A 146 -2.98 -2.04 19.64
C THR A 146 -3.78 -2.30 20.92
N THR A 147 -5.06 -1.96 20.87
CA THR A 147 -6.01 -2.41 21.88
C THR A 147 -5.94 -3.93 21.84
N SER A 148 -5.21 -4.53 22.79
CA SER A 148 -5.20 -5.99 22.87
C SER A 148 -6.67 -6.44 23.03
N PRO A 149 -7.06 -7.65 22.55
CA PRO A 149 -8.42 -8.16 22.78
C PRO A 149 -8.84 -8.05 24.24
N ARG A 150 -7.88 -8.10 25.16
CA ARG A 150 -8.07 -7.89 26.60
C ARG A 150 -8.45 -6.45 26.94
N THR A 151 -7.76 -5.46 26.36
CA THR A 151 -8.05 -4.03 26.58
C THR A 151 -9.39 -3.63 25.96
N LEU A 152 -9.78 -4.24 24.82
CA LEU A 152 -11.09 -4.04 24.23
C LEU A 152 -12.20 -4.64 25.10
N ALA A 153 -12.01 -5.85 25.61
CA ALA A 153 -12.93 -6.49 26.53
C ALA A 153 -13.11 -5.69 27.84
N ASP A 154 -12.01 -5.16 28.39
CA ASP A 154 -12.05 -4.31 29.57
C ASP A 154 -12.79 -2.99 29.29
N SER A 155 -12.59 -2.36 28.13
CA SER A 155 -13.31 -1.15 27.71
C SER A 155 -14.80 -1.41 27.51
N LEU A 156 -15.17 -2.54 26.89
CA LEU A 156 -16.57 -2.95 26.71
C LEU A 156 -17.25 -3.24 28.07
N MET A 157 -16.58 -3.91 28.98
CA MET A 157 -17.09 -4.14 30.33
C MET A 157 -17.26 -2.83 31.11
N GLN A 158 -16.37 -1.88 30.94
CA GLN A 158 -16.47 -0.57 31.59
C GLN A 158 -17.65 0.24 31.04
N LEU A 159 -17.86 0.23 29.71
CA LEU A 159 -19.02 0.83 29.06
C LEU A 159 -20.34 0.18 29.51
N ALA A 160 -20.41 -1.15 29.54
CA ALA A 160 -21.58 -1.87 30.02
C ALA A 160 -21.93 -1.52 31.47
N ARG A 161 -20.95 -1.37 32.36
CA ARG A 161 -21.17 -0.93 33.73
C ARG A 161 -21.66 0.52 33.84
N GLN A 162 -21.21 1.40 32.93
CA GLN A 162 -21.68 2.79 32.88
C GLN A 162 -23.15 2.85 32.44
N VAL A 163 -23.54 2.09 31.40
CA VAL A 163 -24.93 2.00 30.92
C VAL A 163 -25.85 1.47 32.02
N SER A 164 -25.46 0.37 32.67
CA SER A 164 -26.25 -0.21 33.79
C SER A 164 -26.45 0.74 34.95
N ARG A 165 -25.50 1.64 35.24
CA ARG A 165 -25.65 2.69 36.27
C ARG A 165 -26.62 3.78 35.84
N LEU A 166 -26.72 4.09 34.57
CA LEU A 166 -27.66 5.07 34.04
C LEU A 166 -29.11 4.54 34.07
N GLU A 167 -29.29 3.22 33.87
CA GLU A 167 -30.59 2.55 33.93
C GLU A 167 -31.09 2.35 35.38
N SER A 168 -30.19 2.21 36.34
CA SER A 168 -30.56 2.02 37.78
C SER A 168 -30.72 3.32 38.58
N GLY A 169 -30.55 4.46 37.92
CA GLY A 169 -30.67 5.81 38.50
C GLY A 169 -32.01 6.53 38.22
N GLN A 170 -33.06 5.80 37.79
CA GLN A 170 -34.44 6.29 37.69
C GLN A 170 -35.28 5.84 38.87
#